data_69353fd4ff1818fd589a03eb46bbde33
#
_entry.id   69353fd4ff1818fd589a03eb46bbde33
#
_cell.length_a   1.000
_cell.length_b   1.000
_cell.length_c   1.000
_cell.angle_alpha   90.00
_cell.angle_beta   90.00
_cell.angle_gamma   90.00
#
_symmetry.space_group_name_H-M   'P 1'
#
loop_
_entity.id
_entity.type
_entity.pdbx_description
1 polymer ?
#
loop_
_entity_poly.entity_id
_entity_poly.type
_entity_poly.pdbx_seq_one_letter_code
_entity_poly.pdbx_strand_id
1 'polypeptide(L)'
;MAKHLIITGKVQGVGYRHSLRQEALRLGLSGWVRNLHDGSVESMVAGKPQAVDALLAWAQRGPPAARVDAVTATTASGTDTFATFTGFEQRPTA
;
A
#
# COMPACT_ATOMS: atom_id res chain seq x y z
N MET A 1 5.87 -0.89 13.10
CA MET A 1 4.46 -0.52 12.81
C MET A 1 4.03 -1.21 11.53
N ALA A 2 2.79 -1.67 11.50
CA ALA A 2 2.20 -2.24 10.29
C ALA A 2 0.79 -1.70 10.12
N LYS A 3 0.41 -1.42 8.86
CA LYS A 3 -0.91 -0.91 8.51
C LYS A 3 -1.48 -1.67 7.32
N HIS A 4 -2.78 -1.94 7.38
CA HIS A 4 -3.55 -2.46 6.27
C HIS A 4 -4.27 -1.30 5.59
N LEU A 5 -4.15 -1.22 4.27
CA LEU A 5 -4.69 -0.11 3.48
C LEU A 5 -5.72 -0.62 2.49
N ILE A 6 -6.82 0.12 2.36
CA ILE A 6 -7.75 0.01 1.24
C ILE A 6 -7.82 1.38 0.57
N ILE A 7 -7.51 1.41 -0.71
CA ILE A 7 -7.50 2.64 -1.50
C ILE A 7 -8.62 2.56 -2.54
N THR A 8 -9.51 3.54 -2.53
CA THR A 8 -10.64 3.61 -3.47
C THR A 8 -10.50 4.81 -4.39
N GLY A 9 -11.18 4.75 -5.53
CA GLY A 9 -11.15 5.77 -6.56
C GLY A 9 -10.74 5.20 -7.90
N LYS A 10 -10.19 6.03 -8.79
CA LYS A 10 -9.61 5.57 -10.05
C LYS A 10 -8.16 5.18 -9.78
N VAL A 11 -7.96 3.94 -9.33
CA VAL A 11 -6.66 3.45 -8.85
C VAL A 11 -6.20 2.18 -9.55
N GLN A 12 -7.03 1.61 -10.43
CA GLN A 12 -6.64 0.48 -11.26
C GLN A 12 -6.45 0.93 -12.70
N GLY A 13 -5.49 0.32 -13.41
CA GLY A 13 -5.19 0.67 -14.79
C GLY A 13 -4.43 1.98 -14.96
N VAL A 14 -3.91 2.54 -13.86
CA VAL A 14 -3.20 3.83 -13.86
C VAL A 14 -1.79 3.72 -13.28
N GLY A 15 -1.30 2.50 -13.04
CA GLY A 15 0.03 2.26 -12.49
C GLY A 15 0.13 2.44 -10.98
N TYR A 16 -0.98 2.42 -10.27
CA TYR A 16 -0.99 2.69 -8.82
C TYR A 16 -0.18 1.65 -8.04
N ARG A 17 -0.40 0.35 -8.30
CA ARG A 17 0.33 -0.71 -7.59
C ARG A 17 1.84 -0.60 -7.79
N HIS A 18 2.26 -0.38 -9.03
CA HIS A 18 3.67 -0.26 -9.37
C HIS A 18 4.30 0.93 -8.65
N SER A 19 3.63 2.08 -8.69
CA SER A 19 4.13 3.30 -8.06
C SER A 19 4.16 3.18 -6.53
N LEU A 20 3.15 2.55 -5.93
CA LEU A 20 3.13 2.32 -4.49
C LEU A 20 4.29 1.41 -4.07
N ARG A 21 4.52 0.34 -4.83
CA ARG A 21 5.63 -0.57 -4.55
C ARG A 21 6.97 0.17 -4.60
N GLN A 22 7.19 0.99 -5.63
CA GLN A 22 8.42 1.76 -5.75
C GLN A 22 8.60 2.72 -4.57
N GLU A 23 7.55 3.40 -4.17
CA GLU A 23 7.60 4.33 -3.03
C GLU A 23 7.89 3.58 -1.74
N ALA A 24 7.25 2.42 -1.54
CA ALA A 24 7.49 1.59 -0.36
C ALA A 24 8.94 1.12 -0.29
N LEU A 25 9.51 0.69 -1.41
CA LEU A 25 10.91 0.27 -1.46
C LEU A 25 11.84 1.44 -1.17
N ARG A 26 11.56 2.62 -1.71
CA ARG A 26 12.35 3.82 -1.45
C ARG A 26 12.35 4.18 0.04
N LEU A 27 11.24 3.95 0.73
CA LEU A 27 11.08 4.23 2.15
C LEU A 27 11.59 3.10 3.05
N GLY A 28 12.07 2.00 2.46
CA GLY A 28 12.57 0.87 3.24
C GLY A 28 11.46 0.04 3.88
N LEU A 29 10.24 0.09 3.36
CA LEU A 29 9.11 -0.65 3.87
C LEU A 29 9.05 -2.05 3.28
N SER A 30 8.42 -2.96 4.02
CA SER A 30 8.09 -4.30 3.55
C SER A 30 6.58 -4.48 3.48
N GLY A 31 6.12 -5.49 2.74
CA GLY A 31 4.70 -5.79 2.61
C GLY A 31 4.31 -6.21 1.20
N TRP A 32 3.11 -5.84 0.81
CA TRP A 32 2.57 -6.21 -0.50
C TRP A 32 1.46 -5.25 -0.93
N VAL A 33 1.14 -5.29 -2.22
CA VAL A 33 0.03 -4.52 -2.80
C VAL A 33 -0.64 -5.34 -3.88
N ARG A 34 -1.96 -5.25 -3.99
CA ARG A 34 -2.74 -5.94 -5.02
C ARG A 34 -4.00 -5.16 -5.37
N ASN A 35 -4.53 -5.42 -6.56
CA ASN A 35 -5.88 -4.98 -6.93
C ASN A 35 -6.91 -5.92 -6.30
N LEU A 36 -8.08 -5.38 -5.99
CA LEU A 36 -9.25 -6.18 -5.65
C LEU A 36 -10.26 -6.14 -6.80
N HIS A 37 -11.13 -7.15 -6.85
CA HIS A 37 -12.11 -7.25 -7.93
C HIS A 37 -13.15 -6.12 -7.90
N ASP A 38 -13.32 -5.46 -6.77
CA ASP A 38 -14.26 -4.34 -6.63
C ASP A 38 -13.72 -3.01 -7.16
N GLY A 39 -12.50 -2.99 -7.71
CA GLY A 39 -11.87 -1.80 -8.25
C GLY A 39 -10.93 -1.08 -7.29
N SER A 40 -10.89 -1.48 -6.04
CA SER A 40 -9.98 -0.90 -5.06
C SER A 40 -8.59 -1.54 -5.12
N VAL A 41 -7.65 -0.93 -4.39
CA VAL A 41 -6.30 -1.46 -4.17
C VAL A 41 -6.14 -1.75 -2.69
N GLU A 42 -5.58 -2.91 -2.39
CA GLU A 42 -5.30 -3.35 -1.03
C GLU A 42 -3.79 -3.46 -0.84
N SER A 43 -3.31 -3.04 0.32
CA SER A 43 -1.88 -3.12 0.65
C SER A 43 -1.69 -3.40 2.12
N MET A 44 -0.61 -4.12 2.43
CA MET A 44 -0.09 -4.23 3.79
C MET A 44 1.30 -3.61 3.78
N VAL A 45 1.56 -2.70 4.71
CA VAL A 45 2.86 -2.02 4.80
C VAL A 45 3.39 -2.14 6.22
N ALA A 46 4.68 -2.40 6.33
CA ALA A 46 5.35 -2.58 7.62
C ALA A 46 6.72 -1.93 7.61
N GLY A 47 7.09 -1.31 8.71
CA GLY A 47 8.38 -0.66 8.87
C GLY A 47 8.38 0.39 9.95
N LYS A 48 9.33 1.31 9.87
CA LYS A 48 9.43 2.41 10.83
C LYS A 48 8.21 3.32 10.73
N PRO A 49 7.71 3.85 11.86
CA PRO A 49 6.52 4.70 11.85
C PRO A 49 6.61 5.88 10.89
N GLN A 50 7.76 6.55 10.82
CA GLN A 50 7.93 7.69 9.93
C GLN A 50 7.81 7.28 8.45
N ALA A 51 8.33 6.09 8.10
CA ALA A 51 8.26 5.59 6.74
C ALA A 51 6.83 5.19 6.38
N VAL A 52 6.12 4.55 7.30
CA VAL A 52 4.71 4.19 7.11
C VAL A 52 3.86 5.45 6.91
N ASP A 53 4.07 6.47 7.75
CA ASP A 53 3.34 7.74 7.63
C ASP A 53 3.62 8.43 6.29
N ALA A 54 4.85 8.40 5.82
CA ALA A 54 5.21 8.97 4.53
C ALA A 54 4.52 8.24 3.37
N LEU A 55 4.42 6.91 3.44
CA LEU A 55 3.70 6.15 2.43
C LEU A 55 2.21 6.45 2.45
N LEU A 56 1.60 6.59 3.64
CA LEU A 56 0.20 6.94 3.75
C LEU A 56 -0.09 8.30 3.12
N ALA A 57 0.78 9.28 3.33
CA ALA A 57 0.64 10.60 2.72
C ALA A 57 0.74 10.50 1.20
N TRP A 58 1.67 9.72 0.67
CA TRP A 58 1.80 9.49 -0.76
C TRP A 58 0.57 8.77 -1.32
N ALA A 59 0.05 7.79 -0.59
CA ALA A 59 -1.08 6.96 -1.04
C ALA A 59 -2.33 7.80 -1.31
N GLN A 60 -2.52 8.89 -0.57
CA GLN A 60 -3.66 9.79 -0.75
C GLN A 60 -3.60 10.57 -2.06
N ARG A 61 -2.43 10.69 -2.64
CA ARG A 61 -2.19 11.38 -3.90
C ARG A 61 -2.07 10.40 -5.05
N GLY A 62 -1.26 9.36 -4.89
CA GLY A 62 -0.96 8.38 -5.90
C GLY A 62 -0.17 8.92 -7.08
N PRO A 63 -0.03 8.14 -8.17
CA PRO A 63 0.61 8.61 -9.40
C PRO A 63 -0.28 9.62 -10.13
N PRO A 64 0.26 10.39 -11.09
CA PRO A 64 -0.48 11.48 -11.74
C PRO A 64 -1.78 11.07 -12.40
N ALA A 65 -1.87 9.86 -12.95
CA ALA A 65 -3.07 9.38 -13.64
C ALA A 65 -4.14 8.84 -12.69
N ALA A 66 -3.84 8.70 -11.41
CA ALA A 66 -4.78 8.18 -10.42
C ALA A 66 -5.64 9.30 -9.85
N ARG A 67 -6.86 8.92 -9.44
CA ARG A 67 -7.71 9.76 -8.62
C ARG A 67 -8.07 8.97 -7.37
N VAL A 68 -7.56 9.40 -6.23
CA VAL A 68 -7.78 8.72 -4.95
C VAL A 68 -8.97 9.38 -4.27
N ASP A 69 -10.03 8.60 -4.03
CA ASP A 69 -11.21 9.08 -3.32
C ASP A 69 -11.04 8.93 -1.81
N ALA A 70 -10.50 7.80 -1.36
CA ALA A 70 -10.28 7.55 0.06
C ALA A 70 -9.16 6.54 0.27
N VAL A 71 -8.45 6.69 1.39
CA VAL A 71 -7.51 5.69 1.90
C VAL A 71 -7.96 5.33 3.32
N THR A 72 -8.34 4.07 3.51
CA THR A 72 -8.69 3.55 4.82
C THR A 72 -7.49 2.78 5.36
N ALA A 73 -6.92 3.26 6.44
CA ALA A 73 -5.74 2.66 7.05
C ALA A 73 -6.12 2.10 8.44
N THR A 74 -5.86 0.81 8.62
CA THR A 74 -6.15 0.13 9.89
C THR A 74 -4.84 -0.42 10.44
N THR A 75 -4.58 -0.19 11.72
CA THR A 75 -3.41 -0.74 12.37
C THR A 75 -3.49 -2.26 12.39
N ALA A 76 -2.47 -2.92 11.85
CA ALA A 76 -2.37 -4.37 11.90
C ALA A 76 -1.75 -4.75 13.25
N SER A 77 -2.45 -5.57 14.02
CA SER A 77 -2.07 -5.89 15.40
C SER A 77 -1.38 -7.24 15.56
N GLY A 78 -1.11 -7.94 14.47
CA GLY A 78 -0.46 -9.24 14.54
C GLY A 78 1.05 -9.10 14.67
N THR A 79 1.65 -9.78 15.64
CA THR A 79 3.12 -9.85 15.74
C THR A 79 3.73 -10.55 14.54
N ASP A 80 2.96 -11.41 13.90
CA ASP A 80 3.39 -12.17 12.72
C ASP A 80 3.62 -11.29 11.49
N THR A 81 2.99 -10.12 11.46
CA THR A 81 3.01 -9.24 10.30
C THR A 81 4.43 -8.82 9.93
N PHE A 82 5.26 -8.52 10.93
CA PHE A 82 6.65 -8.12 10.69
C PHE A 82 7.53 -9.28 10.26
N ALA A 83 7.26 -10.48 10.78
CA ALA A 83 8.12 -11.64 10.55
C ALA A 83 7.88 -12.26 9.16
N THR A 84 6.74 -12.01 8.54
CA THR A 84 6.36 -12.67 7.29
C THR A 84 6.72 -11.91 6.04
N PHE A 85 7.08 -10.63 6.15
CA PHE A 85 7.34 -9.80 4.96
C PHE A 85 8.84 -9.61 4.76
N THR A 86 9.33 -10.03 3.59
CA THR A 86 10.68 -9.73 3.11
C THR A 86 10.53 -9.01 1.77
N GLY A 87 10.93 -7.74 1.72
CA GLY A 87 10.76 -6.93 0.53
C GLY A 87 9.31 -6.45 0.36
N PHE A 88 8.97 -6.00 -0.82
CA PHE A 88 7.63 -5.50 -1.13
C PHE A 88 7.14 -6.14 -2.42
N GLU A 89 6.06 -6.90 -2.33
CA GLU A 89 5.52 -7.69 -3.44
C GLU A 89 4.34 -7.00 -4.11
N GLN A 90 4.29 -7.10 -5.43
CA GLN A 90 3.08 -6.78 -6.18
C GLN A 90 2.38 -8.10 -6.51
N ARG A 91 1.21 -8.30 -5.91
CA ARG A 91 0.48 -9.57 -5.97
C ARG A 91 -0.62 -9.55 -7.04
N PRO A 92 -1.06 -10.73 -7.53
CA PRO A 92 -2.20 -10.82 -8.43
C PRO A 92 -3.49 -10.29 -7.81
N THR A 93 -4.42 -9.91 -8.66
CA THR A 93 -5.76 -9.44 -8.26
C THR A 93 -6.48 -10.51 -7.46
N ALA A 94 -7.11 -10.07 -6.39
CA ALA A 94 -7.86 -10.97 -5.50
C ALA A 94 -9.32 -10.56 -5.34
#